data_99dd2903cee7614793937d57f8a1bf9c
#
_entry.id   99dd2903cee7614793937d57f8a1bf9c
#
_cell.length_a   1.000
_cell.length_b   1.000
_cell.length_c   1.000
_cell.angle_alpha   90.00
_cell.angle_beta   90.00
_cell.angle_gamma   90.00
#
_symmetry.space_group_name_H-M   'P 1'
#
loop_
_entity.id
_entity.type
_entity.pdbx_description
1 polymer ?
#
loop_
_entity_poly.entity_id
_entity_poly.type
_entity_poly.pdbx_seq_one_letter_code
_entity_poly.pdbx_strand_id
1 'polypeptide(L)'
;MDFKDINQKIILQTSLFGVFMGIFSVLGWSQNSQPFIWLFTAVITSFYLYKNLKNGIFINSMIIGLSWGFDCALVIVLFFKTYHLNNPLFVNELLNISSSYPKTILIATGLLVGTFSGFLIYILIYILKKI
;
A
#
# COMPACT_ATOMS: atom_id res chain seq x y z
N MET A 1 14.70 12.38 -14.74
CA MET A 1 13.40 11.90 -14.21
C MET A 1 12.37 12.94 -14.59
N ASP A 2 11.52 12.64 -15.55
CA ASP A 2 10.61 13.67 -16.10
C ASP A 2 9.23 13.47 -15.46
N PHE A 3 8.77 14.48 -14.69
CA PHE A 3 7.46 14.46 -14.04
C PHE A 3 6.30 14.47 -15.05
N LYS A 4 6.58 14.71 -16.32
CA LYS A 4 5.62 14.63 -17.43
C LYS A 4 5.11 13.19 -17.68
N ASP A 5 5.86 12.19 -17.21
CA ASP A 5 5.51 10.77 -17.39
C ASP A 5 4.56 10.23 -16.30
N ILE A 6 4.10 11.09 -15.39
CA ILE A 6 3.15 10.69 -14.32
C ILE A 6 1.75 10.55 -14.89
N ASN A 7 1.20 9.34 -14.80
CA ASN A 7 -0.17 9.06 -15.23
C ASN A 7 -1.16 9.14 -14.07
N GLN A 8 -1.67 10.35 -13.81
CA GLN A 8 -2.59 10.63 -12.71
C GLN A 8 -3.83 9.73 -12.69
N LYS A 9 -4.39 9.41 -13.88
CA LYS A 9 -5.57 8.55 -13.99
C LYS A 9 -5.30 7.15 -13.46
N ILE A 10 -4.18 6.55 -13.88
CA ILE A 10 -3.78 5.21 -13.44
C ILE A 10 -3.50 5.21 -11.93
N ILE A 11 -2.78 6.22 -11.44
CA ILE A 11 -2.48 6.35 -10.01
C ILE A 11 -3.78 6.41 -9.19
N LEU A 12 -4.72 7.27 -9.58
CA LEU A 12 -5.98 7.42 -8.86
C LEU A 12 -6.80 6.12 -8.85
N GLN A 13 -6.87 5.42 -9.98
CA GLN A 13 -7.59 4.15 -10.07
C GLN A 13 -6.99 3.06 -9.20
N THR A 14 -5.66 2.97 -9.15
CA THR A 14 -4.96 1.94 -8.39
C THR A 14 -4.81 2.28 -6.90
N SER A 15 -4.80 3.57 -6.53
CA SER A 15 -4.68 3.99 -5.11
C SER A 15 -5.88 3.57 -4.27
N LEU A 16 -7.07 3.40 -4.87
CA LEU A 16 -8.25 2.90 -4.17
C LEU A 16 -8.02 1.58 -3.44
N PHE A 17 -7.08 0.76 -3.91
CA PHE A 17 -6.71 -0.49 -3.22
C PHE A 17 -6.23 -0.23 -1.78
N GLY A 18 -5.44 0.80 -1.55
CA GLY A 18 -4.98 1.17 -0.20
C GLY A 18 -6.15 1.46 0.75
N VAL A 19 -7.16 2.18 0.27
CA VAL A 19 -8.38 2.47 1.03
C VAL A 19 -9.14 1.18 1.37
N PHE A 20 -9.34 0.29 0.39
CA PHE A 20 -9.97 -1.01 0.63
C PHE A 20 -9.21 -1.83 1.68
N MET A 21 -7.90 -1.93 1.56
CA MET A 21 -7.07 -2.66 2.52
C MET A 21 -7.14 -2.03 3.92
N GLY A 22 -7.23 -0.71 4.02
CA GLY A 22 -7.45 -0.02 5.29
C GLY A 22 -8.77 -0.43 5.94
N ILE A 23 -9.85 -0.46 5.16
CA ILE A 23 -11.19 -0.89 5.64
C ILE A 23 -11.14 -2.36 6.11
N PHE A 24 -10.58 -3.28 5.30
CA PHE A 24 -10.43 -4.69 5.67
C PHE A 24 -9.62 -4.85 6.96
N SER A 25 -8.56 -4.06 7.12
CA SER A 25 -7.74 -4.07 8.34
C SER A 25 -8.50 -3.56 9.55
N VAL A 26 -9.27 -2.47 9.42
CA VAL A 26 -10.10 -1.93 10.50
C VAL A 26 -11.15 -2.94 10.96
N LEU A 27 -11.73 -3.71 10.03
CA LEU A 27 -12.70 -4.76 10.33
C LEU A 27 -12.07 -6.06 10.89
N GLY A 28 -10.75 -6.16 10.90
CA GLY A 28 -10.03 -7.35 11.36
C GLY A 28 -10.07 -8.55 10.39
N TRP A 29 -10.54 -8.34 9.15
CA TRP A 29 -10.72 -9.43 8.18
C TRP A 29 -9.44 -9.85 7.47
N SER A 30 -8.40 -9.04 7.55
CA SER A 30 -7.17 -9.23 6.78
C SER A 30 -5.99 -9.79 7.58
N GLN A 31 -6.15 -10.08 8.87
CA GLN A 31 -5.03 -10.38 9.79
C GLN A 31 -3.99 -11.35 9.23
N ASN A 32 -4.43 -12.53 8.72
CA ASN A 32 -3.51 -13.56 8.20
C ASN A 32 -3.38 -13.54 6.67
N SER A 33 -4.33 -12.93 5.96
CA SER A 33 -4.38 -12.93 4.49
C SER A 33 -3.78 -11.67 3.85
N GLN A 34 -3.51 -10.65 4.65
CA GLN A 34 -3.05 -9.35 4.18
C GLN A 34 -1.82 -9.41 3.26
N PRO A 35 -0.73 -10.13 3.57
CA PRO A 35 0.43 -10.21 2.70
C PRO A 35 0.11 -10.82 1.33
N PHE A 36 -0.76 -11.84 1.30
CA PHE A 36 -1.15 -12.51 0.07
C PHE A 36 -2.02 -11.60 -0.82
N ILE A 37 -2.95 -10.84 -0.22
CA ILE A 37 -3.78 -9.88 -0.95
C ILE A 37 -2.91 -8.78 -1.55
N TRP A 38 -1.93 -8.25 -0.79
CA TRP A 38 -0.99 -7.26 -1.27
C TRP A 38 -0.15 -7.77 -2.43
N LEU A 39 0.40 -8.98 -2.31
CA LEU A 39 1.18 -9.60 -3.38
C LEU A 39 0.35 -9.82 -4.65
N PHE A 40 -0.85 -10.40 -4.50
CA PHE A 40 -1.76 -10.64 -5.61
C PHE A 40 -2.12 -9.35 -6.34
N THR A 41 -2.45 -8.29 -5.60
CA THR A 41 -2.77 -6.99 -6.17
C THR A 41 -1.55 -6.34 -6.83
N ALA A 42 -0.35 -6.50 -6.27
CA ALA A 42 0.89 -6.03 -6.89
C ALA A 42 1.13 -6.69 -8.25
N VAL A 43 0.88 -8.01 -8.37
CA VAL A 43 0.99 -8.74 -9.63
C VAL A 43 -0.02 -8.21 -10.66
N ILE A 44 -1.30 -8.09 -10.30
CA ILE A 44 -2.34 -7.56 -11.20
C ILE A 44 -2.00 -6.14 -11.65
N THR A 45 -1.60 -5.28 -10.71
CA THR A 45 -1.22 -3.89 -11.00
C THR A 45 -0.02 -3.84 -11.92
N SER A 46 0.96 -4.71 -11.74
CA SER A 46 2.14 -4.79 -12.62
C SER A 46 1.75 -5.13 -14.06
N PHE A 47 0.86 -6.10 -14.27
CA PHE A 47 0.32 -6.40 -15.61
C PHE A 47 -0.45 -5.23 -16.21
N TYR A 48 -1.25 -4.55 -15.40
CA TYR A 48 -2.03 -3.40 -15.85
C TYR A 48 -1.10 -2.25 -16.27
N LEU A 49 -0.08 -1.93 -15.48
CA LEU A 49 0.90 -0.89 -15.80
C LEU A 49 1.76 -1.27 -17.02
N TYR A 50 2.18 -2.53 -17.12
CA TYR A 50 2.94 -3.03 -18.27
C TYR A 50 2.21 -2.79 -19.59
N LYS A 51 0.88 -3.00 -19.61
CA LYS A 51 0.06 -2.79 -20.82
C LYS A 51 -0.22 -1.32 -21.13
N ASN A 52 -0.30 -0.47 -20.11
CA ASN A 52 -0.81 0.90 -20.26
C ASN A 52 0.26 1.99 -20.15
N LEU A 53 1.47 1.66 -19.63
CA LEU A 53 2.55 2.64 -19.49
C LEU A 53 3.72 2.30 -20.43
N LYS A 54 4.08 3.26 -21.28
CA LYS A 54 5.29 3.19 -22.10
C LYS A 54 6.51 3.75 -21.38
N ASN A 55 6.35 4.86 -20.69
CA ASN A 55 7.39 5.61 -19.99
C ASN A 55 7.05 5.80 -18.51
N GLY A 56 8.02 6.25 -17.71
CA GLY A 56 7.81 6.63 -16.32
C GLY A 56 7.41 5.48 -15.39
N ILE A 57 7.72 4.23 -15.75
CA ILE A 57 7.28 3.06 -14.99
C ILE A 57 7.73 3.14 -13.53
N PHE A 58 8.99 3.48 -13.28
CA PHE A 58 9.52 3.57 -11.92
C PHE A 58 8.75 4.58 -11.07
N ILE A 59 8.57 5.82 -11.57
CA ILE A 59 7.90 6.87 -10.80
C ILE A 59 6.44 6.54 -10.53
N ASN A 60 5.72 6.01 -11.54
CA ASN A 60 4.32 5.62 -11.35
C ASN A 60 4.19 4.47 -10.35
N SER A 61 5.06 3.44 -10.43
CA SER A 61 5.06 2.32 -9.47
C SER A 61 5.32 2.80 -8.05
N MET A 62 6.29 3.72 -7.86
CA MET A 62 6.61 4.25 -6.54
C MET A 62 5.46 5.07 -5.96
N ILE A 63 4.84 5.94 -6.75
CA ILE A 63 3.69 6.74 -6.31
C ILE A 63 2.51 5.83 -5.95
N ILE A 64 2.22 4.81 -6.75
CA ILE A 64 1.15 3.84 -6.49
C ILE A 64 1.41 3.10 -5.18
N GLY A 65 2.61 2.56 -4.99
CA GLY A 65 2.95 1.85 -3.77
C GLY A 65 2.85 2.74 -2.53
N LEU A 66 3.40 3.97 -2.59
CA LEU A 66 3.30 4.95 -1.50
C LEU A 66 1.84 5.31 -1.20
N SER A 67 1.01 5.51 -2.23
CA SER A 67 -0.42 5.76 -2.03
C SER A 67 -1.11 4.60 -1.32
N TRP A 68 -0.84 3.36 -1.71
CA TRP A 68 -1.40 2.18 -1.04
C TRP A 68 -1.10 2.14 0.45
N GLY A 69 0.18 2.32 0.80
CA GLY A 69 0.60 2.28 2.20
C GLY A 69 0.05 3.45 3.01
N PHE A 70 0.07 4.66 2.42
CA PHE A 70 -0.45 5.87 3.06
C PHE A 70 -1.97 5.80 3.25
N ASP A 71 -2.74 5.46 2.21
CA ASP A 71 -4.19 5.40 2.26
C ASP A 71 -4.67 4.34 3.25
N CYS A 72 -4.03 3.16 3.25
CA CYS A 72 -4.31 2.10 4.22
C CYS A 72 -4.06 2.59 5.65
N ALA A 73 -2.91 3.18 5.92
CA ALA A 73 -2.57 3.70 7.25
C ALA A 73 -3.50 4.85 7.68
N LEU A 74 -3.86 5.74 6.74
CA LEU A 74 -4.78 6.84 7.00
C LEU A 74 -6.16 6.32 7.45
N VAL A 75 -6.72 5.34 6.76
CA VAL A 75 -8.01 4.72 7.14
C VAL A 75 -7.91 4.10 8.53
N ILE A 76 -6.84 3.36 8.83
CA ILE A 76 -6.61 2.76 10.14
C ILE A 76 -6.53 3.85 11.23
N VAL A 77 -5.82 4.93 10.98
CA VAL A 77 -5.68 6.05 11.94
C VAL A 77 -6.99 6.76 12.19
N LEU A 78 -7.79 6.99 11.14
CA LEU A 78 -9.12 7.60 11.27
C LEU A 78 -10.08 6.74 12.10
N PHE A 79 -10.03 5.43 11.92
CA PHE A 79 -10.87 4.46 12.64
C PHE A 79 -10.11 3.68 13.71
N PHE A 80 -9.09 4.31 14.34
CA PHE A 80 -8.17 3.65 15.25
C PHE A 80 -8.85 2.92 16.42
N LYS A 81 -9.94 3.47 16.95
CA LYS A 81 -10.70 2.82 18.02
C LYS A 81 -11.29 1.48 17.59
N THR A 82 -11.92 1.44 16.42
CA THR A 82 -12.48 0.21 15.85
C THR A 82 -11.38 -0.77 15.46
N TYR A 83 -10.29 -0.27 14.89
CA TYR A 83 -9.11 -1.06 14.58
C TYR A 83 -8.54 -1.75 15.83
N HIS A 84 -8.40 -1.03 16.94
CA HIS A 84 -7.92 -1.57 18.21
C HIS A 84 -8.84 -2.70 18.73
N LEU A 85 -10.15 -2.51 18.67
CA LEU A 85 -11.11 -3.54 19.10
C LEU A 85 -10.99 -4.83 18.29
N ASN A 86 -10.76 -4.72 17.00
CA ASN A 86 -10.70 -5.86 16.08
C ASN A 86 -9.30 -6.48 15.94
N ASN A 87 -8.23 -5.76 16.34
CA ASN A 87 -6.84 -6.18 16.22
C ASN A 87 -6.05 -5.95 17.54
N PRO A 88 -6.51 -6.47 18.68
CA PRO A 88 -5.94 -6.14 19.98
C PRO A 88 -4.48 -6.56 20.13
N LEU A 89 -4.08 -7.73 19.60
CA LEU A 89 -2.70 -8.22 19.70
C LEU A 89 -1.73 -7.28 18.99
N PHE A 90 -2.03 -6.91 17.75
CA PHE A 90 -1.17 -6.03 16.97
C PHE A 90 -1.09 -4.62 17.59
N VAL A 91 -2.22 -4.10 18.09
CA VAL A 91 -2.21 -2.77 18.72
C VAL A 91 -1.45 -2.77 20.04
N ASN A 92 -1.53 -3.86 20.82
CA ASN A 92 -0.73 -3.98 22.04
C ASN A 92 0.77 -4.00 21.74
N GLU A 93 1.21 -4.72 20.70
CA GLU A 93 2.60 -4.68 20.24
C GLU A 93 3.02 -3.27 19.82
N LEU A 94 2.16 -2.58 19.09
CA LEU A 94 2.38 -1.20 18.67
C LEU A 94 2.51 -0.25 19.88
N LEU A 95 1.66 -0.41 20.89
CA LEU A 95 1.70 0.39 22.12
C LEU A 95 2.97 0.08 22.95
N ASN A 96 3.49 -1.13 22.90
CA ASN A 96 4.77 -1.48 23.51
C ASN A 96 5.95 -0.76 22.85
N ILE A 97 5.88 -0.52 21.53
CA ILE A 97 6.89 0.25 20.80
C ILE A 97 6.80 1.74 21.17
N SER A 98 5.59 2.29 21.16
CA SER A 98 5.34 3.68 21.57
C SER A 98 3.91 3.87 22.05
N SER A 99 3.77 4.05 23.36
CA SER A 99 2.48 4.38 23.98
C SER A 99 2.00 5.79 23.64
N SER A 100 2.94 6.71 23.37
CA SER A 100 2.62 8.13 23.14
C SER A 100 2.17 8.43 21.71
N TYR A 101 2.71 7.69 20.70
CA TYR A 101 2.51 8.03 19.28
C TYR A 101 2.17 6.82 18.40
N PRO A 102 1.21 5.95 18.77
CA PRO A 102 0.93 4.73 18.02
C PRO A 102 0.45 5.03 16.59
N LYS A 103 -0.33 6.09 16.40
CA LYS A 103 -0.84 6.49 15.07
C LYS A 103 0.27 6.96 14.14
N THR A 104 1.28 7.65 14.67
CA THR A 104 2.44 8.09 13.88
C THR A 104 3.26 6.90 13.39
N ILE A 105 3.43 5.88 14.24
CA ILE A 105 4.12 4.64 13.85
C ILE A 105 3.34 3.92 12.75
N LEU A 106 2.01 3.87 12.84
CA LEU A 106 1.17 3.28 11.78
C LEU A 106 1.37 3.97 10.43
N ILE A 107 1.41 5.31 10.40
CA ILE A 107 1.67 6.05 9.17
C ILE A 107 3.07 5.76 8.64
N ALA A 108 4.09 5.79 9.49
CA ALA A 108 5.47 5.49 9.11
C ALA A 108 5.60 4.07 8.54
N THR A 109 5.00 3.08 9.20
CA THR A 109 4.96 1.68 8.73
C THR A 109 4.23 1.57 7.40
N GLY A 110 3.09 2.26 7.25
CA GLY A 110 2.36 2.30 5.98
C GLY A 110 3.21 2.84 4.83
N LEU A 111 3.95 3.92 5.05
CA LEU A 111 4.85 4.49 4.04
C LEU A 111 6.00 3.53 3.70
N LEU A 112 6.57 2.82 4.68
CA LEU A 112 7.59 1.81 4.44
C LEU A 112 7.03 0.66 3.59
N VAL A 113 5.91 0.08 3.99
CA VAL A 113 5.24 -1.00 3.23
C VAL A 113 4.88 -0.53 1.83
N GLY A 114 4.39 0.71 1.71
CA GLY A 114 4.09 1.35 0.42
C GLY A 114 5.33 1.46 -0.48
N THR A 115 6.46 1.87 0.08
CA THR A 115 7.74 1.96 -0.65
C THR A 115 8.15 0.58 -1.19
N PHE A 116 8.12 -0.45 -0.34
CA PHE A 116 8.42 -1.82 -0.77
C PHE A 116 7.46 -2.31 -1.85
N SER A 117 6.16 -2.00 -1.73
CA SER A 117 5.17 -2.34 -2.74
C SER A 117 5.45 -1.68 -4.09
N GLY A 118 5.84 -0.40 -4.09
CA GLY A 118 6.25 0.31 -5.30
C GLY A 118 7.45 -0.32 -5.98
N PHE A 119 8.48 -0.69 -5.22
CA PHE A 119 9.64 -1.42 -5.74
C PHE A 119 9.25 -2.79 -6.30
N LEU A 120 8.41 -3.54 -5.60
CA LEU A 120 7.93 -4.84 -6.05
C LEU A 120 7.21 -4.74 -7.40
N ILE A 121 6.26 -3.80 -7.53
CA ILE A 121 5.56 -3.52 -8.78
C ILE A 121 6.55 -3.21 -9.91
N TYR A 122 7.52 -2.34 -9.66
CA TYR A 122 8.54 -1.98 -10.63
C TYR A 122 9.36 -3.20 -11.10
N ILE A 123 9.83 -4.03 -10.16
CA ILE A 123 10.61 -5.24 -10.47
C ILE A 123 9.79 -6.22 -11.29
N LEU A 124 8.52 -6.45 -10.93
CA LEU A 124 7.62 -7.33 -11.68
C LEU A 124 7.44 -6.84 -13.12
N ILE A 125 7.25 -5.53 -13.34
CA ILE A 125 7.15 -4.97 -14.70
C ILE A 125 8.46 -5.14 -15.46
N TYR A 126 9.59 -4.96 -14.78
CA TYR A 126 10.89 -5.15 -15.41
C TYR A 126 11.11 -6.59 -15.88
N ILE A 127 10.65 -7.58 -15.09
CA ILE A 127 10.67 -8.99 -15.46
C ILE A 127 9.75 -9.24 -16.66
N LEU A 128 8.51 -8.72 -16.63
CA LEU A 128 7.54 -8.86 -17.72
C LEU A 128 8.04 -8.29 -19.06
N LYS A 129 8.92 -7.29 -19.03
CA LYS A 129 9.52 -6.72 -20.25
C LYS A 129 10.64 -7.57 -20.84
N LYS A 130 11.17 -8.52 -20.07
CA LYS A 130 12.27 -9.40 -20.53
C LYS A 130 11.79 -10.74 -21.08
N ILE A 131 10.54 -11.10 -20.81
CA ILE A 131 9.87 -12.28 -21.35
C ILE A 131 9.20 -11.94 -22.66
#